data_f70366802b737fad4306e4cf93db82e0
#
_entry.id   f70366802b737fad4306e4cf93db82e0
#
_cell.length_a   1.000
_cell.length_b   1.000
_cell.length_c   1.000
_cell.angle_alpha   90.00
_cell.angle_beta   90.00
_cell.angle_gamma   90.00
#
_symmetry.space_group_name_H-M   'P 1'
#
loop_
_entity.id
_entity.type
_entity.pdbx_description
1 polymer ?
#
loop_
_entity_poly.entity_id
_entity_poly.type
_entity_poly.pdbx_seq_one_letter_code
_entity_poly.pdbx_strand_id
1 'polypeptide(L)'
;MQLGNPAVERMLLEMTYTGVCRVEGQTTYKDPVTGVERPKGGVIIDNQPCALSQASLPSSVQTDTNNNIEYDAKLFISPDVVVPAGSRIFVTQEGMNYQFTRSGKPFIYATHQEIKMKEVGEA
;
A
#
# COMPACT_ATOMS: atom_id res chain seq x y z
N MET A 1 19.55 -11.60 26.07
CA MET A 1 20.17 -11.49 24.77
C MET A 1 19.18 -10.98 23.78
N GLN A 2 19.58 -10.01 23.03
CA GLN A 2 18.71 -9.44 22.05
C GLN A 2 18.73 -10.25 20.77
N LEU A 3 17.55 -10.61 20.31
CA LEU A 3 17.42 -11.44 19.12
C LEU A 3 17.19 -10.56 17.92
N GLY A 4 18.20 -9.97 17.44
CA GLY A 4 18.09 -9.19 16.24
C GLY A 4 18.00 -7.70 16.50
N ASN A 5 18.30 -6.98 15.48
CA ASN A 5 18.25 -5.54 15.47
C ASN A 5 17.18 -5.14 14.47
N PRO A 6 16.15 -4.39 14.86
CA PRO A 6 15.08 -4.05 13.93
C PRO A 6 15.57 -3.39 12.65
N ALA A 7 16.63 -2.59 12.73
CA ALA A 7 17.16 -1.94 11.53
C ALA A 7 17.75 -2.96 10.56
N VAL A 8 18.44 -3.96 11.08
CA VAL A 8 19.02 -5.00 10.25
C VAL A 8 17.93 -5.91 9.71
N GLU A 9 16.98 -6.27 10.56
CA GLU A 9 15.87 -7.12 10.14
C GLU A 9 15.06 -6.44 9.04
N ARG A 10 14.85 -5.15 9.18
CA ARG A 10 14.13 -4.39 8.17
C ARG A 10 14.89 -4.41 6.84
N MET A 11 16.19 -4.19 6.89
CA MET A 11 17.00 -4.20 5.67
C MET A 11 16.91 -5.56 4.99
N LEU A 12 17.04 -6.64 5.76
CA LEU A 12 16.98 -7.99 5.21
C LEU A 12 15.60 -8.28 4.62
N LEU A 13 14.57 -7.83 5.29
CA LEU A 13 13.21 -8.03 4.80
C LEU A 13 13.01 -7.27 3.49
N GLU A 14 13.48 -6.04 3.42
CA GLU A 14 13.29 -5.24 2.22
C GLU A 14 14.09 -5.79 1.04
N MET A 15 15.13 -6.53 1.29
CA MET A 15 15.85 -7.20 0.22
C MET A 15 15.05 -8.31 -0.44
N THR A 16 14.01 -8.79 0.23
CA THR A 16 13.14 -9.80 -0.35
C THR A 16 12.00 -9.20 -1.16
N TYR A 17 11.88 -7.89 -1.18
CA TYR A 17 10.80 -7.25 -1.93
C TYR A 17 11.10 -7.31 -3.42
N THR A 18 10.21 -7.97 -4.14
CA THR A 18 10.39 -8.13 -5.59
C THR A 18 9.52 -7.17 -6.38
N GLY A 19 8.67 -6.44 -5.71
CA GLY A 19 7.79 -5.51 -6.36
C GLY A 19 8.27 -4.08 -6.22
N VAL A 20 7.71 -3.23 -7.06
CA VAL A 20 7.95 -1.79 -7.02
C VAL A 20 6.58 -1.13 -7.09
N CYS A 21 6.36 -0.14 -6.25
CA CYS A 21 5.08 0.53 -6.28
C CYS A 21 5.24 2.03 -6.48
N ARG A 22 4.17 2.61 -7.02
CA ARG A 22 4.00 4.04 -7.17
C ARG A 22 2.67 4.38 -6.52
N VAL A 23 2.66 5.44 -5.75
CA VAL A 23 1.44 5.90 -5.08
C VAL A 23 1.08 7.25 -5.65
N GLU A 24 -0.15 7.36 -6.11
CA GLU A 24 -0.71 8.63 -6.59
C GLU A 24 -1.84 9.03 -5.68
N GLY A 25 -1.83 10.26 -5.26
CA GLY A 25 -2.85 10.75 -4.37
C GLY A 25 -3.24 12.15 -4.75
N GLN A 26 -4.15 12.69 -3.97
CA GLN A 26 -4.58 14.05 -4.16
C GLN A 26 -4.13 14.88 -2.98
N THR A 27 -3.50 16.00 -3.31
CA THR A 27 -3.15 17.02 -2.33
C THR A 27 -3.84 18.30 -2.73
N THR A 28 -3.70 19.32 -1.93
CA THR A 28 -4.20 20.63 -2.31
C THR A 28 -3.05 21.60 -2.38
N TYR A 29 -3.22 22.61 -3.20
CA TYR A 29 -2.28 23.69 -3.24
C TYR A 29 -3.06 25.00 -3.20
N LYS A 30 -2.42 26.03 -2.70
CA LYS A 30 -3.04 27.34 -2.60
C LYS A 30 -2.74 28.13 -3.85
N ASP A 31 -3.81 28.55 -4.52
CA ASP A 31 -3.66 29.37 -5.73
C ASP A 31 -3.04 30.69 -5.33
N PRO A 32 -1.89 31.07 -5.92
CA PRO A 32 -1.22 32.31 -5.53
C PRO A 32 -1.98 33.56 -5.94
N VAL A 33 -2.92 33.45 -6.86
CA VAL A 33 -3.67 34.60 -7.31
C VAL A 33 -4.92 34.80 -6.47
N THR A 34 -5.68 33.73 -6.25
CA THR A 34 -6.97 33.83 -5.56
C THR A 34 -6.90 33.44 -4.10
N GLY A 35 -5.86 32.73 -3.69
CA GLY A 35 -5.76 32.23 -2.33
C GLY A 35 -6.66 31.04 -2.05
N VAL A 36 -7.32 30.51 -3.04
CA VAL A 36 -8.24 29.39 -2.87
C VAL A 36 -7.45 28.10 -2.97
N GLU A 37 -7.80 27.13 -2.10
CA GLU A 37 -7.18 25.82 -2.18
C GLU A 37 -7.82 25.03 -3.31
N ARG A 38 -6.97 24.43 -4.12
CA ARG A 38 -7.40 23.62 -5.26
C ARG A 38 -6.82 22.24 -5.16
N PRO A 39 -7.56 21.23 -5.64
CA PRO A 39 -7.03 19.86 -5.62
C PRO A 39 -5.88 19.73 -6.63
N LYS A 40 -4.90 18.94 -6.25
CA LYS A 40 -3.77 18.62 -7.11
C LYS A 40 -3.50 17.14 -7.00
N GLY A 41 -3.68 16.42 -8.10
CA GLY A 41 -3.31 15.02 -8.16
C GLY A 41 -1.85 14.88 -8.53
N GLY A 42 -1.29 13.71 -8.27
CA GLY A 42 0.06 13.45 -8.70
C GLY A 42 0.71 12.32 -7.94
N VAL A 43 1.93 12.03 -8.35
CA VAL A 43 2.71 10.96 -7.75
C VAL A 43 3.28 11.46 -6.42
N ILE A 44 2.95 10.72 -5.36
CA ILE A 44 3.45 11.02 -4.03
C ILE A 44 4.71 10.20 -3.76
N ILE A 45 4.70 8.93 -4.19
CA ILE A 45 5.78 7.98 -3.96
C ILE A 45 6.05 7.28 -5.27
N ASP A 46 7.33 7.13 -5.62
CA ASP A 46 7.70 6.49 -6.86
C ASP A 46 8.85 5.52 -6.62
N ASN A 47 8.88 4.45 -7.40
CA ASN A 47 9.94 3.45 -7.35
C ASN A 47 10.21 2.92 -5.96
N GLN A 48 9.15 2.69 -5.19
CA GLN A 48 9.31 2.22 -3.83
C GLN A 48 9.29 0.70 -3.80
N PRO A 49 10.34 0.07 -3.29
CA PRO A 49 10.34 -1.38 -3.16
C PRO A 49 9.21 -1.85 -2.26
N CYS A 50 8.59 -2.95 -2.64
CA CYS A 50 7.46 -3.48 -1.90
C CYS A 50 7.27 -4.95 -2.22
N ALA A 51 6.37 -5.60 -1.49
CA ALA A 51 5.94 -6.95 -1.78
C ALA A 51 4.43 -7.00 -1.72
N LEU A 52 3.86 -7.66 -2.70
CA LEU A 52 2.42 -7.78 -2.82
C LEU A 52 2.02 -9.19 -2.41
N SER A 53 1.03 -9.29 -1.55
CA SER A 53 0.50 -10.57 -1.13
C SER A 53 -1.01 -10.53 -1.30
N GLN A 54 -1.54 -11.47 -2.06
CA GLN A 54 -2.96 -11.50 -2.31
C GLN A 54 -3.68 -12.16 -1.15
N ALA A 55 -4.86 -11.66 -0.85
CA ALA A 55 -5.74 -12.33 0.08
C ALA A 55 -6.35 -13.51 -0.64
N SER A 56 -6.02 -14.70 -0.20
CA SER A 56 -6.42 -15.88 -0.95
C SER A 56 -7.29 -16.78 -0.10
N LEU A 57 -8.45 -16.29 0.28
CA LEU A 57 -9.41 -17.14 0.95
C LEU A 57 -10.33 -17.73 -0.10
N PRO A 58 -10.38 -19.06 -0.22
CA PRO A 58 -11.34 -19.66 -1.14
C PRO A 58 -12.75 -19.27 -0.74
N SER A 59 -13.58 -19.06 -1.73
CA SER A 59 -14.94 -18.65 -1.45
C SER A 59 -15.69 -19.68 -0.65
N SER A 60 -15.30 -20.93 -0.74
CA SER A 60 -15.94 -21.98 0.04
C SER A 60 -15.71 -21.85 1.53
N VAL A 61 -14.70 -21.11 1.94
CA VAL A 61 -14.42 -20.88 3.33
C VAL A 61 -15.16 -19.67 3.84
N GLN A 62 -15.62 -18.83 2.95
CA GLN A 62 -16.31 -17.62 3.34
C GLN A 62 -17.79 -17.85 3.41
N THR A 63 -18.18 -18.78 4.24
CA THR A 63 -19.59 -19.13 4.31
C THR A 63 -20.36 -18.25 5.25
N ASP A 64 -19.66 -17.54 6.09
CA ASP A 64 -20.31 -16.76 7.09
C ASP A 64 -20.31 -15.34 6.80
N THR A 65 -21.31 -14.69 7.21
CA THR A 65 -21.41 -13.27 7.07
C THR A 65 -20.35 -12.53 7.85
N ASN A 66 -19.72 -13.21 8.77
CA ASN A 66 -18.72 -12.56 9.60
C ASN A 66 -17.35 -12.52 8.97
N ASN A 67 -17.19 -13.20 7.86
CA ASN A 67 -15.90 -13.26 7.21
C ASN A 67 -15.84 -12.39 6.00
N ASN A 68 -16.26 -11.17 6.17
CA ASN A 68 -16.16 -10.22 5.08
C ASN A 68 -14.72 -9.85 4.88
N ILE A 69 -14.18 -10.24 3.74
CA ILE A 69 -12.85 -9.80 3.36
C ILE A 69 -13.01 -8.43 2.77
N GLU A 70 -12.45 -7.45 3.47
CA GLU A 70 -12.58 -6.08 3.02
C GLU A 70 -11.35 -5.61 2.28
N TYR A 71 -10.53 -6.54 1.84
CA TYR A 71 -9.37 -6.20 1.06
C TYR A 71 -9.02 -7.37 0.14
N ASP A 72 -8.38 -7.05 -0.97
CA ASP A 72 -8.02 -8.05 -1.96
C ASP A 72 -6.56 -8.42 -1.87
N ALA A 73 -5.74 -7.56 -1.32
CA ALA A 73 -4.31 -7.80 -1.23
C ALA A 73 -3.72 -6.98 -0.10
N LYS A 74 -2.53 -7.38 0.33
CA LYS A 74 -1.73 -6.63 1.28
C LYS A 74 -0.46 -6.17 0.62
N LEU A 75 -0.06 -4.96 0.94
CA LEU A 75 1.20 -4.42 0.49
C LEU A 75 2.15 -4.36 1.67
N PHE A 76 3.32 -4.97 1.52
CA PHE A 76 4.39 -4.89 2.50
C PHE A 76 5.39 -3.87 2.00
N ILE A 77 5.66 -2.87 2.80
CA ILE A 77 6.44 -1.73 2.36
C ILE A 77 7.16 -1.15 3.59
N SER A 78 8.15 -0.32 3.34
CA SER A 78 8.89 0.33 4.41
C SER A 78 7.94 1.07 5.37
N PRO A 79 8.18 0.98 6.68
CA PRO A 79 7.31 1.68 7.63
C PRO A 79 7.47 3.20 7.58
N ASP A 80 8.49 3.70 6.90
CA ASP A 80 8.68 5.14 6.78
C ASP A 80 7.83 5.77 5.70
N VAL A 81 7.21 4.96 4.87
CA VAL A 81 6.43 5.46 3.74
C VAL A 81 5.02 5.75 4.22
N VAL A 82 4.48 6.89 3.83
CA VAL A 82 3.12 7.27 4.17
C VAL A 82 2.26 7.18 2.92
N VAL A 83 1.24 6.32 2.98
CA VAL A 83 0.28 6.17 1.90
C VAL A 83 -1.04 6.76 2.39
N PRO A 84 -1.43 7.93 1.92
CA PRO A 84 -2.65 8.57 2.42
C PRO A 84 -3.90 7.80 2.04
N ALA A 85 -4.94 7.99 2.82
CA ALA A 85 -6.24 7.42 2.51
C ALA A 85 -6.72 7.93 1.15
N GLY A 86 -7.35 7.05 0.40
CA GLY A 86 -7.85 7.43 -0.93
C GLY A 86 -6.82 7.43 -2.02
N SER A 87 -5.57 7.10 -1.70
CA SER A 87 -4.52 7.02 -2.70
C SER A 87 -4.72 5.84 -3.62
N ARG A 88 -4.24 5.97 -4.84
CA ARG A 88 -4.14 4.85 -5.75
C ARG A 88 -2.74 4.29 -5.69
N ILE A 89 -2.64 2.98 -5.64
CA ILE A 89 -1.38 2.28 -5.48
C ILE A 89 -1.17 1.41 -6.70
N PHE A 90 -0.10 1.68 -7.43
CA PHE A 90 0.24 0.92 -8.63
C PHE A 90 1.43 0.04 -8.29
N VAL A 91 1.27 -1.26 -8.42
CA VAL A 91 2.31 -2.22 -8.07
C VAL A 91 2.70 -3.00 -9.31
N THR A 92 4.00 -3.13 -9.52
CA THR A 92 4.55 -4.02 -10.55
C THR A 92 5.35 -5.08 -9.82
N GLN A 93 4.96 -6.32 -9.99
CA GLN A 93 5.63 -7.44 -9.35
C GLN A 93 5.60 -8.63 -10.27
N GLU A 94 6.75 -9.27 -10.43
CA GLU A 94 6.89 -10.45 -11.27
C GLU A 94 6.33 -10.24 -12.69
N GLY A 95 6.57 -9.05 -13.22
CA GLY A 95 6.11 -8.73 -14.56
C GLY A 95 4.65 -8.37 -14.70
N MET A 96 3.92 -8.34 -13.60
CA MET A 96 2.49 -8.02 -13.63
C MET A 96 2.25 -6.66 -13.02
N ASN A 97 1.30 -5.94 -13.57
CA ASN A 97 0.91 -4.63 -13.08
C ASN A 97 -0.44 -4.72 -12.40
N TYR A 98 -0.53 -4.12 -11.24
CA TYR A 98 -1.76 -4.12 -10.44
C TYR A 98 -2.10 -2.70 -10.02
N GLN A 99 -3.37 -2.44 -9.82
CA GLN A 99 -3.83 -1.15 -9.36
C GLN A 99 -4.81 -1.34 -8.22
N PHE A 100 -4.55 -0.67 -7.12
CA PHE A 100 -5.35 -0.80 -5.91
C PHE A 100 -5.64 0.55 -5.29
N THR A 101 -6.55 0.55 -4.33
CA THR A 101 -6.74 1.67 -3.41
C THR A 101 -6.51 1.17 -1.99
N ARG A 102 -6.11 2.07 -1.10
CA ARG A 102 -5.90 1.72 0.29
C ARG A 102 -7.23 1.43 0.97
N SER A 103 -7.30 0.35 1.71
CA SER A 103 -8.49 -0.05 2.44
C SER A 103 -8.17 -0.07 3.92
N GLY A 104 -8.73 0.84 4.67
CA GLY A 104 -8.50 0.90 6.10
C GLY A 104 -7.17 1.52 6.47
N LYS A 105 -6.83 1.39 7.73
CA LYS A 105 -5.59 1.96 8.26
C LYS A 105 -4.43 0.99 8.08
N PRO A 106 -3.25 1.50 7.78
CA PRO A 106 -2.08 0.62 7.70
C PRO A 106 -1.71 0.12 9.09
N PHE A 107 -1.13 -1.08 9.12
CA PHE A 107 -0.52 -1.61 10.33
C PHE A 107 0.98 -1.40 10.24
N ILE A 108 1.53 -0.61 11.14
CA ILE A 108 2.94 -0.23 11.10
C ILE A 108 3.70 -0.99 12.15
N TYR A 109 4.72 -1.70 11.71
CA TYR A 109 5.62 -2.45 12.57
C TYR A 109 7.02 -1.84 12.47
N ALA A 110 7.91 -2.28 13.34
CA ALA A 110 9.27 -1.75 13.33
C ALA A 110 10.01 -2.06 12.04
N THR A 111 9.69 -3.19 11.42
CA THR A 111 10.43 -3.65 10.24
C THR A 111 9.70 -3.41 8.93
N HIS A 112 8.39 -3.23 8.99
CA HIS A 112 7.60 -3.06 7.77
C HIS A 112 6.25 -2.47 8.11
N GLN A 113 5.51 -2.19 7.08
CA GLN A 113 4.14 -1.75 7.23
C GLN A 113 3.28 -2.61 6.31
N GLU A 114 2.09 -2.95 6.76
CA GLU A 114 1.15 -3.73 5.98
C GLU A 114 -0.04 -2.86 5.65
N ILE A 115 -0.32 -2.72 4.37
CA ILE A 115 -1.42 -1.91 3.89
C ILE A 115 -2.42 -2.82 3.20
N LYS A 116 -3.63 -2.86 3.71
CA LYS A 116 -4.70 -3.59 3.05
C LYS A 116 -5.20 -2.77 1.88
N MET A 117 -5.44 -3.43 0.77
CA MET A 117 -5.80 -2.75 -0.46
C MET A 117 -6.95 -3.45 -1.15
N LYS A 118 -7.75 -2.67 -1.84
CA LYS A 118 -8.80 -3.19 -2.69
C LYS A 118 -8.45 -2.94 -4.14
N GLU A 119 -8.68 -3.94 -4.96
CA GLU A 119 -8.43 -3.81 -6.38
C GLU A 119 -9.37 -2.79 -6.99
N VAL A 120 -8.85 -1.98 -7.88
CA VAL A 120 -9.69 -1.04 -8.61
C VAL A 120 -10.49 -1.84 -9.61
N GLY A 121 -11.79 -1.83 -9.42
CA GLY A 121 -12.65 -2.67 -10.22
C GLY A 121 -12.65 -2.26 -11.67
N GLU A 122 -12.82 -3.27 -12.50
CA GLU A 122 -13.06 -3.05 -13.89
C GLU A 122 -14.46 -2.52 -14.05
N ALA A 123 -14.56 -1.53 -14.82
CA ALA A 123 -15.90 -1.02 -15.08
C ALA A 123 -16.68 -1.99 -15.96
#